data_65270a7719d9c5d1d6ea3e7777721188
#
_entry.id   65270a7719d9c5d1d6ea3e7777721188
#
_cell.length_a   1.000
_cell.length_b   1.000
_cell.length_c   1.000
_cell.angle_alpha   90.00
_cell.angle_beta   90.00
_cell.angle_gamma   90.00
#
_symmetry.space_group_name_H-M   'P 1'
#
loop_
_entity.id
_entity.type
_entity.pdbx_description
1 polymer ?
#
loop_
_entity_poly.entity_id
_entity_poly.type
_entity_poly.pdbx_seq_one_letter_code
_entity_poly.pdbx_strand_id
1 'polypeptide(L)'
;MEFFLPIAEVYVSLPFIFILSLAVGILSGLFGVGGGFLMTPFLIFLGIPPAYAVPNEANNILGTSISGSTTHYLKGTLDYKMGLMIVVGGTVGTILGILTFTYFKDIGKINIVISLAYMYVLAIIGSLMLVQGVSEIDRARKKIVIKKKLHDHYWIHGLPFRMRFKKSRLYESIFTPIIIGLIVGFIAAIMGVGGAFILVPAMIYIIGMPTKLIPGTSLFVTIFISAIVTILHAFNYGTIDLILVTILILGSILGVQVGQKIGEYVDSSQFKTILAVLLLLVGIAIAYDTFFVEDIIKEVNNGNNETLGSLAQFVKKLSDDVPVLYGMASIVLALVLGVGAAIVRKQISILRKKYAQSMKK
;
A
#
# COMPACT_ATOMS: atom_id res chain seq x y z
N MET A 1 4.58 -3.86 27.85
CA MET A 1 5.98 -3.40 27.97
C MET A 1 6.21 -2.41 26.87
N GLU A 2 6.38 -1.17 27.23
CA GLU A 2 6.79 -0.12 26.30
C GLU A 2 8.31 -0.15 26.17
N PHE A 3 8.80 -0.04 24.97
CA PHE A 3 10.21 -0.05 24.63
C PHE A 3 10.57 1.27 23.95
N PHE A 4 11.67 1.86 24.37
CA PHE A 4 12.16 3.09 23.75
C PHE A 4 12.96 2.76 22.48
N LEU A 5 12.55 3.31 21.36
CA LEU A 5 13.27 3.22 20.09
C LEU A 5 14.35 4.30 20.05
N PRO A 6 15.65 3.93 20.06
CA PRO A 6 16.72 4.90 20.26
C PRO A 6 16.91 5.88 19.10
N ILE A 7 16.51 5.49 17.88
CA ILE A 7 16.71 6.29 16.67
C ILE A 7 15.44 7.11 16.35
N ALA A 8 14.26 6.53 16.54
CA ALA A 8 12.99 7.23 16.33
C ALA A 8 12.57 8.11 17.52
N GLU A 9 13.25 7.95 18.69
CA GLU A 9 12.99 8.66 19.96
C GLU A 9 11.55 8.54 20.47
N VAL A 10 10.91 7.39 20.23
CA VAL A 10 9.49 7.13 20.56
C VAL A 10 9.37 5.87 21.40
N TYR A 11 8.46 5.87 22.38
CA TYR A 11 8.06 4.68 23.12
C TYR A 11 7.02 3.89 22.35
N VAL A 12 7.25 2.59 22.14
CA VAL A 12 6.34 1.72 21.41
C VAL A 12 6.14 0.38 22.10
N SER A 13 4.99 -0.23 21.94
CA SER A 13 4.73 -1.58 22.40
C SER A 13 5.20 -2.60 21.36
N LEU A 14 6.32 -3.29 21.62
CA LEU A 14 6.88 -4.28 20.71
C LEU A 14 5.91 -5.42 20.37
N PRO A 15 5.15 -6.01 21.33
CA PRO A 15 4.15 -7.04 21.01
C PRO A 15 3.06 -6.53 20.08
N PHE A 16 2.64 -5.27 20.24
CA PHE A 16 1.62 -4.67 19.38
C PHE A 16 2.14 -4.50 17.94
N ILE A 17 3.36 -3.98 17.78
CA ILE A 17 4.00 -3.85 16.45
C ILE A 17 4.16 -5.22 15.79
N PHE A 18 4.53 -6.26 16.54
CA PHE A 18 4.64 -7.62 16.03
C PHE A 18 3.30 -8.14 15.51
N ILE A 19 2.22 -8.01 16.29
CA ILE A 19 0.87 -8.44 15.89
C ILE A 19 0.40 -7.63 14.67
N LEU A 20 0.66 -6.33 14.65
CA LEU A 20 0.31 -5.45 13.54
C LEU A 20 1.06 -5.84 12.28
N SER A 21 2.37 -6.07 12.37
CA SER A 21 3.19 -6.49 11.23
C SER A 21 2.80 -7.87 10.71
N LEU A 22 2.40 -8.78 11.59
CA LEU A 22 1.86 -10.09 11.23
C LEU A 22 0.54 -9.94 10.45
N ALA A 23 -0.38 -9.10 10.93
CA ALA A 23 -1.67 -8.86 10.27
C ALA A 23 -1.48 -8.21 8.89
N VAL A 24 -0.65 -7.17 8.80
CA VAL A 24 -0.30 -6.52 7.53
C VAL A 24 0.44 -7.49 6.61
N GLY A 25 1.31 -8.32 7.14
CA GLY A 25 1.98 -9.39 6.42
C GLY A 25 1.01 -10.40 5.80
N ILE A 26 -0.04 -10.81 6.52
CA ILE A 26 -1.09 -11.70 5.99
C ILE A 26 -1.79 -11.03 4.80
N LEU A 27 -2.21 -9.78 4.93
CA LEU A 27 -2.82 -9.02 3.83
C LEU A 27 -1.88 -8.94 2.62
N SER A 28 -0.62 -8.65 2.85
CA SER A 28 0.40 -8.61 1.83
C SER A 28 0.59 -9.93 1.09
N GLY A 29 0.65 -11.02 1.84
CA GLY A 29 0.78 -12.37 1.29
C GLY A 29 -0.40 -12.75 0.40
N LEU A 30 -1.61 -12.35 0.77
CA LEU A 30 -2.83 -12.55 -0.02
C LEU A 30 -2.76 -11.87 -1.40
N PHE A 31 -2.22 -10.64 -1.46
CA PHE A 31 -2.22 -9.81 -2.67
C PHE A 31 -0.90 -9.87 -3.45
N GLY A 32 0.17 -10.39 -2.87
CA GLY A 32 1.50 -10.35 -3.47
C GLY A 32 2.07 -8.94 -3.58
N VAL A 33 1.73 -8.06 -2.64
CA VAL A 33 2.01 -6.62 -2.68
C VAL A 33 3.27 -6.24 -1.88
N GLY A 34 3.87 -7.19 -1.15
CA GLY A 34 5.13 -6.95 -0.44
C GLY A 34 5.01 -6.19 0.89
N GLY A 35 3.95 -6.38 1.65
CA GLY A 35 3.85 -6.05 3.10
C GLY A 35 3.66 -4.59 3.49
N GLY A 36 4.36 -3.68 2.89
CA GLY A 36 4.61 -2.39 3.49
C GLY A 36 3.63 -1.26 3.25
N PHE A 37 2.70 -1.41 2.35
CA PHE A 37 1.86 -0.28 1.95
C PHE A 37 0.90 0.24 3.03
N LEU A 38 0.55 -0.60 4.00
CA LEU A 38 -0.25 -0.24 5.17
C LEU A 38 0.62 0.01 6.42
N MET A 39 1.80 -0.60 6.49
CA MET A 39 2.59 -0.55 7.71
C MET A 39 3.15 0.84 7.97
N THR A 40 3.64 1.56 6.95
CA THR A 40 4.11 2.94 7.14
C THR A 40 3.04 3.86 7.72
N PRO A 41 1.79 3.92 7.17
CA PRO A 41 0.71 4.65 7.82
C PRO A 41 0.45 4.24 9.28
N PHE A 42 0.45 2.95 9.56
CA PHE A 42 0.26 2.49 10.94
C PHE A 42 1.40 2.90 11.87
N LEU A 43 2.64 2.88 11.41
CA LEU A 43 3.78 3.38 12.19
C LEU A 43 3.64 4.88 12.47
N ILE A 44 3.16 5.65 11.49
CA ILE A 44 2.89 7.09 11.66
C ILE A 44 1.79 7.30 12.71
N PHE A 45 0.69 6.55 12.66
CA PHE A 45 -0.38 6.63 13.67
C PHE A 45 0.07 6.18 15.07
N LEU A 46 1.12 5.36 15.16
CA LEU A 46 1.76 5.02 16.44
C LEU A 46 2.74 6.09 16.95
N GLY A 47 2.78 7.25 16.29
CA GLY A 47 3.63 8.37 16.66
C GLY A 47 5.06 8.30 16.14
N ILE A 48 5.40 7.33 15.28
CA ILE A 48 6.71 7.28 14.64
C ILE A 48 6.72 8.31 13.49
N PRO A 49 7.62 9.32 13.54
CA PRO A 49 7.65 10.33 12.49
C PRO A 49 7.85 9.73 11.10
N PRO A 50 7.16 10.27 10.05
CA PRO A 50 7.22 9.74 8.70
C PRO A 50 8.64 9.52 8.15
N ALA A 51 9.57 10.43 8.48
CA ALA A 51 10.98 10.33 8.07
C ALA A 51 11.71 9.09 8.62
N TYR A 52 11.23 8.50 9.73
CA TYR A 52 11.74 7.26 10.32
C TYR A 52 10.90 6.05 9.90
N ALA A 53 9.59 6.21 9.78
CA ALA A 53 8.69 5.12 9.38
C ALA A 53 9.04 4.60 7.98
N VAL A 54 9.29 5.48 7.01
CA VAL A 54 9.62 5.19 5.62
C VAL A 54 10.83 4.26 5.44
N PRO A 55 12.04 4.55 5.96
CA PRO A 55 13.19 3.68 5.78
C PRO A 55 13.11 2.36 6.53
N ASN A 56 12.51 2.36 7.72
CA ASN A 56 12.32 1.13 8.49
C ASN A 56 11.36 0.17 7.79
N GLU A 57 10.31 0.70 7.18
CA GLU A 57 9.37 -0.11 6.43
C GLU A 57 9.97 -0.59 5.10
N ALA A 58 10.74 0.22 4.38
CA ALA A 58 11.44 -0.24 3.17
C ALA A 58 12.31 -1.47 3.47
N ASN A 59 12.99 -1.49 4.62
CA ASN A 59 13.78 -2.64 5.07
C ASN A 59 12.90 -3.87 5.42
N ASN A 60 11.76 -3.65 6.09
CA ASN A 60 10.78 -4.72 6.33
C ASN A 60 10.28 -5.34 5.01
N ILE A 61 9.97 -4.50 4.02
CA ILE A 61 9.52 -4.94 2.70
C ILE A 61 10.60 -5.76 1.98
N LEU A 62 11.87 -5.40 2.12
CA LEU A 62 12.97 -6.19 1.59
C LEU A 62 12.91 -7.63 2.13
N GLY A 63 12.83 -7.81 3.44
CA GLY A 63 12.75 -9.12 4.08
C GLY A 63 11.52 -9.93 3.66
N THR A 64 10.36 -9.31 3.66
CA THR A 64 9.08 -9.95 3.27
C THR A 64 9.04 -10.31 1.79
N SER A 65 9.59 -9.45 0.92
CA SER A 65 9.64 -9.68 -0.53
C SER A 65 10.58 -10.82 -0.89
N ILE A 66 11.71 -11.00 -0.19
CA ILE A 66 12.59 -12.16 -0.35
C ILE A 66 11.83 -13.44 0.00
N SER A 67 11.16 -13.47 1.16
CA SER A 67 10.37 -14.63 1.60
C SER A 67 9.24 -14.96 0.61
N GLY A 68 8.48 -13.96 0.19
CA GLY A 68 7.36 -14.13 -0.74
C GLY A 68 7.80 -14.51 -2.15
N SER A 69 8.84 -13.86 -2.69
CA SER A 69 9.37 -14.13 -4.03
C SER A 69 9.93 -15.55 -4.14
N THR A 70 10.57 -16.07 -3.08
CA THR A 70 11.09 -17.45 -3.05
C THR A 70 9.98 -18.47 -3.29
N THR A 71 8.79 -18.28 -2.68
CA THR A 71 7.64 -19.15 -2.90
C THR A 71 7.20 -19.16 -4.37
N HIS A 72 7.12 -17.97 -5.00
CA HIS A 72 6.74 -17.82 -6.39
C HIS A 72 7.82 -18.33 -7.36
N TYR A 73 9.08 -18.22 -6.98
CA TYR A 73 10.21 -18.83 -7.72
C TYR A 73 10.05 -20.34 -7.81
N LEU A 74 9.84 -21.02 -6.67
CA LEU A 74 9.65 -22.46 -6.61
C LEU A 74 8.41 -22.93 -7.39
N LYS A 75 7.33 -22.13 -7.38
CA LYS A 75 6.11 -22.39 -8.17
C LYS A 75 6.28 -22.07 -9.67
N GLY A 76 7.41 -21.51 -10.09
CA GLY A 76 7.64 -21.10 -11.47
C GLY A 76 6.73 -19.94 -11.95
N THR A 77 6.15 -19.14 -11.07
CA THR A 77 5.23 -18.04 -11.38
C THR A 77 5.89 -16.67 -11.37
N LEU A 78 7.15 -16.56 -11.76
CA LEU A 78 7.93 -15.34 -11.81
C LEU A 78 8.46 -15.08 -13.22
N ASP A 79 8.25 -13.89 -13.78
CA ASP A 79 8.84 -13.47 -15.06
C ASP A 79 10.06 -12.57 -14.82
N TYR A 80 11.25 -13.21 -14.82
CA TYR A 80 12.50 -12.49 -14.59
C TYR A 80 12.76 -11.39 -15.60
N LYS A 81 12.45 -11.64 -16.89
CA LYS A 81 12.78 -10.73 -17.97
C LYS A 81 11.97 -9.43 -17.84
N MET A 82 10.68 -9.56 -17.55
CA MET A 82 9.81 -8.42 -17.26
C MET A 82 10.26 -7.72 -15.98
N GLY A 83 10.52 -8.48 -14.90
CA GLY A 83 10.98 -7.94 -13.64
C GLY A 83 12.27 -7.14 -13.76
N LEU A 84 13.28 -7.64 -14.48
CA LEU A 84 14.55 -6.92 -14.68
C LEU A 84 14.39 -5.60 -15.41
N MET A 85 13.51 -5.52 -16.43
CA MET A 85 13.26 -4.24 -17.12
C MET A 85 12.62 -3.22 -16.17
N ILE A 86 11.72 -3.66 -15.30
CA ILE A 86 11.12 -2.80 -14.28
C ILE A 86 12.17 -2.38 -13.24
N VAL A 87 13.06 -3.29 -12.82
CA VAL A 87 14.15 -2.98 -11.87
C VAL A 87 15.09 -1.91 -12.43
N VAL A 88 15.45 -1.97 -13.71
CA VAL A 88 16.29 -0.93 -14.34
C VAL A 88 15.65 0.45 -14.21
N GLY A 89 14.37 0.57 -14.59
CA GLY A 89 13.64 1.83 -14.40
C GLY A 89 13.49 2.20 -12.92
N GLY A 90 13.17 1.20 -12.07
CA GLY A 90 13.02 1.36 -10.63
C GLY A 90 14.26 1.89 -9.93
N THR A 91 15.43 1.43 -10.32
CA THR A 91 16.72 1.93 -9.79
C THR A 91 16.89 3.43 -10.08
N VAL A 92 16.66 3.85 -11.32
CA VAL A 92 16.73 5.27 -11.70
C VAL A 92 15.68 6.09 -10.94
N GLY A 93 14.44 5.58 -10.88
CA GLY A 93 13.37 6.23 -10.15
C GLY A 93 13.66 6.38 -8.65
N THR A 94 14.21 5.34 -8.03
CA THR A 94 14.60 5.37 -6.61
C THR A 94 15.65 6.43 -6.32
N ILE A 95 16.68 6.55 -7.17
CA ILE A 95 17.72 7.58 -7.02
C ILE A 95 17.10 8.98 -7.10
N LEU A 96 16.24 9.23 -8.10
CA LEU A 96 15.53 10.50 -8.23
C LEU A 96 14.60 10.78 -7.02
N GLY A 97 13.93 9.74 -6.52
CA GLY A 97 13.07 9.84 -5.35
C GLY A 97 13.84 10.19 -4.08
N ILE A 98 15.02 9.60 -3.86
CA ILE A 98 15.90 9.94 -2.72
C ILE A 98 16.41 11.38 -2.82
N LEU A 99 16.81 11.84 -4.00
CA LEU A 99 17.20 13.25 -4.20
C LEU A 99 16.05 14.20 -3.84
N THR A 100 14.84 13.86 -4.26
CA THR A 100 13.63 14.61 -3.91
C THR A 100 13.35 14.56 -2.40
N PHE A 101 13.49 13.40 -1.78
CA PHE A 101 13.34 13.22 -0.34
C PHE A 101 14.34 14.08 0.44
N THR A 102 15.63 14.09 0.03
CA THR A 102 16.68 14.92 0.64
C THR A 102 16.30 16.40 0.58
N TYR A 103 15.93 16.88 -0.60
CA TYR A 103 15.54 18.26 -0.80
C TYR A 103 14.40 18.71 0.12
N PHE A 104 13.32 17.91 0.24
CA PHE A 104 12.22 18.25 1.12
C PHE A 104 12.53 18.06 2.61
N LYS A 105 13.45 17.15 2.95
CA LYS A 105 13.95 16.98 4.32
C LYS A 105 14.76 18.20 4.76
N ASP A 106 15.63 18.72 3.90
CA ASP A 106 16.47 19.90 4.19
C ASP A 106 15.63 21.17 4.39
N ILE A 107 14.49 21.28 3.70
CA ILE A 107 13.53 22.38 3.90
C ILE A 107 12.61 22.14 5.12
N GLY A 108 12.68 20.98 5.77
CA GLY A 108 11.82 20.62 6.91
C GLY A 108 10.37 20.24 6.52
N LYS A 109 10.07 20.01 5.24
CA LYS A 109 8.71 19.72 4.75
C LYS A 109 8.47 18.27 4.37
N ILE A 110 9.41 17.38 4.67
CA ILE A 110 9.31 15.98 4.23
C ILE A 110 8.09 15.24 4.78
N ASN A 111 7.71 15.49 6.04
CA ASN A 111 6.56 14.82 6.65
C ASN A 111 5.27 15.14 5.89
N ILE A 112 5.05 16.40 5.54
CA ILE A 112 3.88 16.83 4.75
C ILE A 112 3.91 16.18 3.36
N VAL A 113 5.07 16.13 2.72
CA VAL A 113 5.22 15.51 1.38
C VAL A 113 4.89 14.02 1.42
N ILE A 114 5.36 13.30 2.44
CA ILE A 114 5.05 11.87 2.62
C ILE A 114 3.53 11.69 2.84
N SER A 115 2.93 12.45 3.75
CA SER A 115 1.49 12.36 4.05
C SER A 115 0.63 12.65 2.82
N LEU A 116 0.96 13.71 2.05
CA LEU A 116 0.28 14.03 0.80
C LEU A 116 0.45 12.93 -0.25
N ALA A 117 1.67 12.39 -0.40
CA ALA A 117 1.91 11.28 -1.32
C ALA A 117 1.06 10.07 -0.96
N TYR A 118 0.99 9.70 0.34
CA TYR A 118 0.11 8.62 0.81
C TYR A 118 -1.36 8.91 0.50
N MET A 119 -1.85 10.09 0.85
CA MET A 119 -3.24 10.48 0.60
C MET A 119 -3.62 10.32 -0.88
N TYR A 120 -2.84 10.89 -1.79
CA TYR A 120 -3.14 10.82 -3.23
C TYR A 120 -3.01 9.41 -3.79
N VAL A 121 -1.95 8.70 -3.45
CA VAL A 121 -1.69 7.35 -3.99
C VAL A 121 -2.72 6.36 -3.46
N LEU A 122 -3.07 6.40 -2.16
CA LEU A 122 -4.09 5.54 -1.58
C LEU A 122 -5.49 5.87 -2.13
N ALA A 123 -5.82 7.15 -2.34
CA ALA A 123 -7.09 7.55 -2.95
C ALA A 123 -7.22 7.03 -4.40
N ILE A 124 -6.19 7.20 -5.22
CA ILE A 124 -6.19 6.73 -6.61
C ILE A 124 -6.29 5.20 -6.67
N ILE A 125 -5.42 4.49 -5.97
CA ILE A 125 -5.37 3.02 -6.06
C ILE A 125 -6.56 2.40 -5.35
N GLY A 126 -6.96 2.93 -4.19
CA GLY A 126 -8.14 2.47 -3.47
C GLY A 126 -9.41 2.64 -4.30
N SER A 127 -9.61 3.78 -4.97
CA SER A 127 -10.76 3.99 -5.84
C SER A 127 -10.76 3.07 -7.06
N LEU A 128 -9.62 2.90 -7.73
CA LEU A 128 -9.48 1.97 -8.85
C LEU A 128 -9.79 0.53 -8.43
N MET A 129 -9.22 0.06 -7.32
CA MET A 129 -9.46 -1.28 -6.81
C MET A 129 -10.90 -1.48 -6.35
N LEU A 130 -11.54 -0.45 -5.76
CA LEU A 130 -12.94 -0.51 -5.34
C LEU A 130 -13.87 -0.69 -6.54
N VAL A 131 -13.71 0.16 -7.57
CA VAL A 131 -14.51 0.07 -8.80
C VAL A 131 -14.39 -1.30 -9.44
N GLN A 132 -13.20 -1.85 -9.46
CA GLN A 132 -12.95 -3.16 -10.04
C GLN A 132 -13.48 -4.32 -9.21
N GLY A 133 -13.20 -4.33 -7.90
CA GLY A 133 -13.68 -5.37 -7.01
C GLY A 133 -15.20 -5.46 -7.04
N VAL A 134 -15.88 -4.32 -7.02
CA VAL A 134 -17.33 -4.24 -7.14
C VAL A 134 -17.81 -4.71 -8.51
N SER A 135 -17.13 -4.32 -9.59
CA SER A 135 -17.45 -4.74 -10.95
C SER A 135 -17.26 -6.26 -11.14
N GLU A 136 -16.19 -6.84 -10.59
CA GLU A 136 -15.94 -8.28 -10.61
C GLU A 136 -17.03 -9.05 -9.83
N ILE A 137 -17.44 -8.57 -8.65
CA ILE A 137 -18.52 -9.19 -7.86
C ILE A 137 -19.86 -9.13 -8.62
N ASP A 138 -20.21 -8.00 -9.24
CA ASP A 138 -21.43 -7.87 -10.03
C ASP A 138 -21.44 -8.82 -11.25
N ARG A 139 -20.28 -8.99 -11.89
CA ARG A 139 -20.11 -9.90 -13.05
C ARG A 139 -20.21 -11.37 -12.62
N ALA A 140 -19.56 -11.75 -11.51
CA ALA A 140 -19.66 -13.09 -10.96
C ALA A 140 -21.12 -13.47 -10.61
N ARG A 141 -21.89 -12.51 -10.08
CA ARG A 141 -23.32 -12.70 -9.80
C ARG A 141 -24.17 -12.87 -11.06
N LYS A 142 -23.81 -12.19 -12.14
CA LYS A 142 -24.54 -12.26 -13.43
C LYS A 142 -24.10 -13.44 -14.29
N LYS A 143 -23.15 -14.26 -13.86
CA LYS A 143 -22.54 -15.36 -14.64
C LYS A 143 -22.08 -14.93 -16.04
N ILE A 144 -21.67 -13.67 -16.19
CA ILE A 144 -21.19 -13.15 -17.47
C ILE A 144 -19.75 -13.61 -17.65
N VAL A 145 -19.54 -14.59 -18.51
CA VAL A 145 -18.21 -15.02 -18.95
C VAL A 145 -17.71 -14.03 -19.98
N ILE A 146 -16.86 -13.10 -19.60
CA ILE A 146 -16.18 -12.24 -20.56
C ILE A 146 -15.02 -13.04 -21.16
N LYS A 147 -15.11 -13.36 -22.45
CA LYS A 147 -13.91 -13.69 -23.21
C LYS A 147 -13.01 -12.44 -23.15
N LYS A 148 -11.91 -12.52 -22.40
CA LYS A 148 -10.88 -11.48 -22.42
C LYS A 148 -10.51 -11.27 -23.89
N LYS A 149 -10.80 -10.08 -24.42
CA LYS A 149 -10.25 -9.69 -25.74
C LYS A 149 -8.74 -9.68 -25.59
N LEU A 150 -8.07 -10.52 -26.37
CA LEU A 150 -6.61 -10.69 -26.31
C LEU A 150 -5.84 -9.45 -26.81
N HIS A 151 -6.51 -8.47 -27.40
CA HIS A 151 -5.89 -7.27 -27.98
C HIS A 151 -6.80 -6.06 -27.71
N ASP A 152 -6.61 -5.41 -26.57
CA ASP A 152 -6.98 -4.01 -26.45
C ASP A 152 -5.75 -3.20 -26.90
N HIS A 153 -5.93 -2.43 -27.98
CA HIS A 153 -4.90 -1.53 -28.49
C HIS A 153 -4.75 -0.33 -27.54
N TYR A 154 -3.85 -0.47 -26.59
CA TYR A 154 -3.40 0.69 -25.79
C TYR A 154 -2.40 1.51 -26.59
N TRP A 155 -2.41 2.81 -26.39
CA TRP A 155 -1.47 3.80 -26.96
C TRP A 155 0.00 3.38 -26.83
N ILE A 156 0.30 2.59 -25.81
CA ILE A 156 1.60 2.05 -25.42
C ILE A 156 2.17 1.06 -26.47
N HIS A 157 1.32 0.39 -27.25
CA HIS A 157 1.77 -0.53 -28.29
C HIS A 157 2.45 0.16 -29.49
N GLY A 158 2.45 1.50 -29.57
CA GLY A 158 3.13 2.28 -30.60
C GLY A 158 4.63 2.50 -30.36
N LEU A 159 5.16 2.20 -29.17
CA LEU A 159 6.54 2.47 -28.81
C LEU A 159 7.53 1.54 -29.55
N PRO A 160 8.73 2.06 -29.95
CA PRO A 160 9.77 1.26 -30.59
C PRO A 160 10.41 0.24 -29.61
N PHE A 161 11.32 -0.60 -30.13
CA PHE A 161 12.07 -1.62 -29.38
C PHE A 161 11.18 -2.67 -28.69
N ARG A 162 10.34 -3.35 -29.46
CA ARG A 162 9.48 -4.42 -28.96
C ARG A 162 10.28 -5.67 -28.63
N MET A 163 9.99 -6.26 -27.47
CA MET A 163 10.62 -7.47 -26.98
C MET A 163 9.56 -8.52 -26.61
N ARG A 164 9.92 -9.79 -26.84
CA ARG A 164 9.05 -10.92 -26.47
C ARG A 164 9.34 -11.38 -25.05
N PHE A 165 8.33 -11.30 -24.19
CA PHE A 165 8.34 -11.84 -22.84
C PHE A 165 7.70 -13.24 -22.86
N LYS A 166 8.54 -14.27 -22.96
CA LYS A 166 8.09 -15.65 -23.19
C LYS A 166 7.15 -16.16 -22.09
N LYS A 167 7.41 -15.81 -20.83
CA LYS A 167 6.66 -16.31 -19.67
C LYS A 167 5.30 -15.64 -19.54
N SER A 168 5.24 -14.35 -19.72
CA SER A 168 3.99 -13.55 -19.74
C SER A 168 3.23 -13.66 -21.04
N ARG A 169 3.84 -14.25 -22.10
CA ARG A 169 3.29 -14.35 -23.47
C ARG A 169 2.93 -13.00 -24.09
N LEU A 170 3.67 -11.96 -23.70
CA LEU A 170 3.48 -10.59 -24.16
C LEU A 170 4.54 -10.20 -25.18
N TYR A 171 4.14 -9.32 -26.09
CA TYR A 171 5.03 -8.68 -27.05
C TYR A 171 4.87 -7.17 -26.91
N GLU A 172 5.72 -6.58 -26.04
CA GLU A 172 5.62 -5.21 -25.58
C GLU A 172 6.94 -4.44 -25.79
N SER A 173 6.85 -3.11 -25.82
CA SER A 173 8.04 -2.27 -25.82
C SER A 173 8.82 -2.39 -24.49
N ILE A 174 10.14 -2.35 -24.57
CA ILE A 174 11.04 -2.32 -23.39
C ILE A 174 10.80 -1.07 -22.56
N PHE A 175 10.42 0.03 -23.16
CA PHE A 175 10.19 1.30 -22.46
C PHE A 175 9.02 1.25 -21.49
N THR A 176 7.95 0.49 -21.80
CA THR A 176 6.79 0.37 -20.93
C THR A 176 7.15 -0.11 -19.51
N PRO A 177 7.79 -1.26 -19.31
CA PRO A 177 8.18 -1.71 -17.97
C PRO A 177 9.24 -0.79 -17.32
N ILE A 178 10.14 -0.17 -18.10
CA ILE A 178 11.12 0.76 -17.56
C ILE A 178 10.45 2.03 -17.02
N ILE A 179 9.52 2.63 -17.73
CA ILE A 179 8.78 3.82 -17.27
C ILE A 179 7.94 3.50 -16.03
N ILE A 180 7.27 2.35 -16.02
CA ILE A 180 6.54 1.90 -14.83
C ILE A 180 7.50 1.74 -13.65
N GLY A 181 8.64 1.10 -13.87
CA GLY A 181 9.68 0.95 -12.86
C GLY A 181 10.14 2.30 -12.30
N LEU A 182 10.41 3.27 -13.18
CA LEU A 182 10.85 4.61 -12.80
C LEU A 182 9.82 5.31 -11.89
N ILE A 183 8.56 5.29 -12.27
CA ILE A 183 7.48 5.89 -11.45
C ILE A 183 7.36 5.17 -10.11
N VAL A 184 7.37 3.84 -10.13
CA VAL A 184 7.23 3.02 -8.93
C VAL A 184 8.42 3.20 -7.99
N GLY A 185 9.65 3.22 -8.53
CA GLY A 185 10.86 3.43 -7.73
C GLY A 185 10.92 4.83 -7.11
N PHE A 186 10.50 5.87 -7.85
CA PHE A 186 10.40 7.23 -7.35
C PHE A 186 9.44 7.34 -6.17
N ILE A 187 8.23 6.80 -6.32
CA ILE A 187 7.22 6.82 -5.27
C ILE A 187 7.65 5.95 -4.07
N ALA A 188 8.25 4.79 -4.33
CA ALA A 188 8.76 3.90 -3.30
C ALA A 188 9.82 4.56 -2.41
N ALA A 189 10.68 5.38 -2.98
CA ALA A 189 11.72 6.09 -2.25
C ALA A 189 11.17 7.19 -1.33
N ILE A 190 10.08 7.84 -1.73
CA ILE A 190 9.43 8.89 -0.92
C ILE A 190 8.55 8.27 0.17
N MET A 191 7.79 7.23 -0.17
CA MET A 191 6.78 6.66 0.74
C MET A 191 7.27 5.46 1.55
N GLY A 192 8.38 4.83 1.19
CA GLY A 192 8.86 3.61 1.84
C GLY A 192 8.01 2.35 1.57
N VAL A 193 7.15 2.38 0.55
CA VAL A 193 6.17 1.30 0.28
C VAL A 193 6.75 0.13 -0.52
N GLY A 194 8.01 0.23 -0.96
CA GLY A 194 8.63 -0.77 -1.85
C GLY A 194 8.00 -0.86 -3.25
N GLY A 195 6.95 -0.10 -3.50
CA GLY A 195 6.33 0.06 -4.82
C GLY A 195 5.46 -1.09 -5.31
N ALA A 196 5.46 -2.27 -4.68
CA ALA A 196 4.73 -3.44 -5.19
C ALA A 196 3.22 -3.18 -5.31
N PHE A 197 2.65 -2.41 -4.42
CA PHE A 197 1.22 -2.14 -4.41
C PHE A 197 0.78 -1.23 -5.58
N ILE A 198 1.66 -0.38 -6.10
CA ILE A 198 1.45 0.39 -7.33
C ILE A 198 1.77 -0.48 -8.55
N LEU A 199 2.79 -1.32 -8.43
CA LEU A 199 3.27 -2.18 -9.50
C LEU A 199 2.23 -3.23 -9.90
N VAL A 200 1.50 -3.83 -8.94
CA VAL A 200 0.47 -4.82 -9.21
C VAL A 200 -0.63 -4.27 -10.13
N PRO A 201 -1.29 -3.14 -9.83
CA PRO A 201 -2.24 -2.51 -10.75
C PRO A 201 -1.60 -2.14 -12.10
N ALA A 202 -0.40 -1.57 -12.09
CA ALA A 202 0.29 -1.19 -13.33
C ALA A 202 0.55 -2.40 -14.25
N MET A 203 0.98 -3.54 -13.69
CA MET A 203 1.15 -4.78 -14.44
C MET A 203 -0.17 -5.31 -15.01
N ILE A 204 -1.28 -5.17 -14.29
CA ILE A 204 -2.59 -5.63 -14.74
C ILE A 204 -3.12 -4.77 -15.88
N TYR A 205 -3.10 -3.44 -15.68
CA TYR A 205 -3.85 -2.51 -16.55
C TYR A 205 -3.00 -1.91 -17.66
N ILE A 206 -1.72 -1.66 -17.41
CA ILE A 206 -0.84 -1.02 -18.39
C ILE A 206 -0.13 -2.09 -19.23
N ILE A 207 0.45 -3.11 -18.59
CA ILE A 207 1.20 -4.17 -19.29
C ILE A 207 0.26 -5.29 -19.77
N GLY A 208 -0.89 -5.50 -19.12
CA GLY A 208 -1.79 -6.62 -19.44
C GLY A 208 -1.24 -7.99 -19.04
N MET A 209 -0.39 -8.06 -18.03
CA MET A 209 0.27 -9.28 -17.60
C MET A 209 -0.71 -10.29 -17.00
N PRO A 210 -0.53 -11.61 -17.25
CA PRO A 210 -1.36 -12.64 -16.62
C PRO A 210 -1.30 -12.57 -15.09
N THR A 211 -2.46 -12.53 -14.44
CA THR A 211 -2.59 -12.33 -12.99
C THR A 211 -1.81 -13.34 -12.14
N LYS A 212 -1.61 -14.57 -12.65
CA LYS A 212 -0.82 -15.60 -11.97
C LYS A 212 0.67 -15.28 -11.83
N LEU A 213 1.23 -14.45 -12.72
CA LEU A 213 2.66 -14.10 -12.73
C LEU A 213 2.95 -12.79 -12.00
N ILE A 214 1.92 -11.99 -11.74
CA ILE A 214 2.07 -10.65 -11.17
C ILE A 214 2.63 -10.69 -9.74
N PRO A 215 2.09 -11.48 -8.77
CA PRO A 215 2.60 -11.44 -7.40
C PRO A 215 4.09 -11.83 -7.31
N GLY A 216 4.51 -12.86 -8.04
CA GLY A 216 5.91 -13.27 -8.05
C GLY A 216 6.83 -12.23 -8.67
N THR A 217 6.41 -11.63 -9.79
CA THR A 217 7.22 -10.63 -10.50
C THR A 217 7.27 -9.31 -9.73
N SER A 218 6.17 -8.88 -9.09
CA SER A 218 6.16 -7.68 -8.27
C SER A 218 7.07 -7.82 -7.05
N LEU A 219 6.97 -8.93 -6.31
CA LEU A 219 7.84 -9.18 -5.16
C LEU A 219 9.32 -9.25 -5.57
N PHE A 220 9.63 -9.85 -6.71
CA PHE A 220 11.00 -9.86 -7.24
C PHE A 220 11.53 -8.44 -7.50
N VAL A 221 10.75 -7.59 -8.16
CA VAL A 221 11.12 -6.19 -8.40
C VAL A 221 11.30 -5.42 -7.09
N THR A 222 10.39 -5.64 -6.16
CA THR A 222 10.39 -4.96 -4.86
C THR A 222 11.64 -5.26 -4.04
N ILE A 223 12.23 -6.48 -4.12
CA ILE A 223 13.50 -6.80 -3.46
C ILE A 223 14.57 -5.77 -3.85
N PHE A 224 14.76 -5.52 -5.13
CA PHE A 224 15.80 -4.60 -5.60
C PHE A 224 15.49 -3.14 -5.24
N ILE A 225 14.26 -2.70 -5.47
CA ILE A 225 13.85 -1.32 -5.15
C ILE A 225 13.99 -1.07 -3.64
N SER A 226 13.45 -1.94 -2.79
CA SER A 226 13.53 -1.77 -1.34
C SER A 226 14.95 -1.87 -0.81
N ALA A 227 15.81 -2.72 -1.39
CA ALA A 227 17.22 -2.78 -1.02
C ALA A 227 17.92 -1.45 -1.31
N ILE A 228 17.71 -0.86 -2.49
CA ILE A 228 18.30 0.42 -2.87
C ILE A 228 17.76 1.54 -1.97
N VAL A 229 16.44 1.59 -1.72
CA VAL A 229 15.81 2.56 -0.80
C VAL A 229 16.44 2.45 0.58
N THR A 230 16.51 1.24 1.15
CA THR A 230 17.09 1.00 2.49
C THR A 230 18.54 1.45 2.57
N ILE A 231 19.37 1.07 1.59
CA ILE A 231 20.79 1.44 1.57
C ILE A 231 20.95 2.96 1.49
N LEU A 232 20.24 3.62 0.59
CA LEU A 232 20.37 5.06 0.39
C LEU A 232 19.85 5.86 1.61
N HIS A 233 18.75 5.43 2.23
CA HIS A 233 18.26 6.05 3.47
C HIS A 233 19.20 5.79 4.67
N ALA A 234 19.74 4.58 4.80
CA ALA A 234 20.70 4.26 5.86
C ALA A 234 21.98 5.10 5.74
N PHE A 235 22.51 5.19 4.52
CA PHE A 235 23.75 5.93 4.25
C PHE A 235 23.59 7.44 4.44
N ASN A 236 22.47 8.01 3.93
CA ASN A 236 22.30 9.46 3.95
C ASN A 236 21.79 9.98 5.32
N TYR A 237 21.01 9.18 6.07
CA TYR A 237 20.27 9.72 7.21
C TYR A 237 20.44 8.95 8.51
N GLY A 238 20.91 7.69 8.49
CA GLY A 238 21.04 6.86 9.69
C GLY A 238 19.72 6.62 10.44
N THR A 239 18.58 6.67 9.74
CA THR A 239 17.22 6.65 10.34
C THR A 239 16.64 5.26 10.52
N ILE A 240 17.45 4.21 10.36
CA ILE A 240 16.99 2.81 10.49
C ILE A 240 17.17 2.34 11.92
N ASP A 241 16.07 1.99 12.58
CA ASP A 241 16.08 1.37 13.89
C ASP A 241 16.05 -0.16 13.78
N LEU A 242 17.17 -0.80 14.13
CA LEU A 242 17.34 -2.24 13.97
C LEU A 242 16.35 -3.07 14.80
N ILE A 243 15.93 -2.56 15.95
CA ILE A 243 14.99 -3.27 16.82
C ILE A 243 13.61 -3.25 16.18
N LEU A 244 13.17 -2.07 15.74
CA LEU A 244 11.90 -1.91 15.02
C LEU A 244 11.86 -2.79 13.79
N VAL A 245 12.88 -2.70 12.94
CA VAL A 245 12.99 -3.49 11.70
C VAL A 245 12.96 -4.99 11.96
N THR A 246 13.67 -5.48 12.97
CA THR A 246 13.71 -6.90 13.29
C THR A 246 12.31 -7.42 13.64
N ILE A 247 11.56 -6.70 14.46
CA ILE A 247 10.20 -7.08 14.86
C ILE A 247 9.25 -7.02 13.68
N LEU A 248 9.34 -5.97 12.87
CA LEU A 248 8.55 -5.84 11.64
C LEU A 248 8.80 -7.01 10.70
N ILE A 249 10.06 -7.35 10.41
CA ILE A 249 10.42 -8.44 9.50
C ILE A 249 9.92 -9.79 10.03
N LEU A 250 10.11 -10.09 11.31
CA LEU A 250 9.66 -11.35 11.89
C LEU A 250 8.14 -11.52 11.80
N GLY A 251 7.37 -10.51 12.19
CA GLY A 251 5.93 -10.54 12.09
C GLY A 251 5.45 -10.65 10.64
N SER A 252 6.00 -9.79 9.77
CA SER A 252 5.58 -9.73 8.37
C SER A 252 5.94 -10.98 7.57
N ILE A 253 7.11 -11.60 7.78
CA ILE A 253 7.49 -12.86 7.10
C ILE A 253 6.52 -13.98 7.47
N LEU A 254 6.21 -14.13 8.75
CA LEU A 254 5.23 -15.13 9.19
C LEU A 254 3.85 -14.84 8.59
N GLY A 255 3.44 -13.57 8.60
CA GLY A 255 2.19 -13.12 8.00
C GLY A 255 2.11 -13.42 6.51
N VAL A 256 3.14 -13.08 5.73
CA VAL A 256 3.18 -13.31 4.27
C VAL A 256 3.04 -14.79 3.93
N GLN A 257 3.71 -15.68 4.67
CA GLN A 257 3.60 -17.12 4.43
C GLN A 257 2.19 -17.67 4.71
N VAL A 258 1.56 -17.19 5.79
CA VAL A 258 0.16 -17.54 6.12
C VAL A 258 -0.77 -16.97 5.05
N GLY A 259 -0.61 -15.70 4.69
CA GLY A 259 -1.42 -15.01 3.68
C GLY A 259 -1.36 -15.67 2.31
N GLN A 260 -0.19 -16.08 1.85
CA GLN A 260 -0.03 -16.80 0.58
C GLN A 260 -0.78 -18.15 0.56
N LYS A 261 -0.80 -18.88 1.68
CA LYS A 261 -1.58 -20.12 1.79
C LYS A 261 -3.08 -19.86 1.78
N ILE A 262 -3.53 -18.84 2.53
CA ILE A 262 -4.96 -18.47 2.58
C ILE A 262 -5.42 -17.98 1.20
N GLY A 263 -4.59 -17.23 0.46
CA GLY A 263 -4.89 -16.69 -0.86
C GLY A 263 -5.18 -17.74 -1.93
N GLU A 264 -4.78 -18.99 -1.72
CA GLU A 264 -5.11 -20.09 -2.62
C GLU A 264 -6.61 -20.54 -2.49
N TYR A 265 -7.24 -20.23 -1.37
CA TYR A 265 -8.61 -20.69 -1.05
C TYR A 265 -9.65 -19.57 -1.12
N VAL A 266 -9.25 -18.33 -1.23
CA VAL A 266 -10.13 -17.16 -1.13
C VAL A 266 -10.43 -16.55 -2.48
N ASP A 267 -11.70 -16.15 -2.66
CA ASP A 267 -12.16 -15.41 -3.85
C ASP A 267 -11.49 -14.03 -3.93
N SER A 268 -10.64 -13.88 -4.94
CA SER A 268 -9.83 -12.68 -5.17
C SER A 268 -10.65 -11.38 -5.27
N SER A 269 -11.90 -11.42 -5.75
CA SER A 269 -12.70 -10.22 -5.99
C SER A 269 -13.26 -9.60 -4.70
N GLN A 270 -13.67 -10.44 -3.74
CA GLN A 270 -14.17 -9.95 -2.44
C GLN A 270 -13.06 -9.30 -1.63
N PHE A 271 -11.88 -9.94 -1.62
CA PHE A 271 -10.71 -9.42 -0.93
C PHE A 271 -10.20 -8.11 -1.51
N LYS A 272 -10.18 -7.96 -2.83
CA LYS A 272 -9.84 -6.68 -3.49
C LYS A 272 -10.74 -5.54 -3.04
N THR A 273 -12.03 -5.82 -2.89
CA THR A 273 -13.00 -4.81 -2.44
C THR A 273 -12.76 -4.41 -0.98
N ILE A 274 -12.50 -5.38 -0.10
CA ILE A 274 -12.19 -5.12 1.31
C ILE A 274 -10.90 -4.29 1.43
N LEU A 275 -9.86 -4.70 0.70
CA LEU A 275 -8.59 -3.97 0.67
C LEU A 275 -8.76 -2.55 0.14
N ALA A 276 -9.54 -2.37 -0.92
CA ALA A 276 -9.80 -1.05 -1.48
C ALA A 276 -10.49 -0.11 -0.48
N VAL A 277 -11.46 -0.63 0.28
CA VAL A 277 -12.11 0.12 1.35
C VAL A 277 -11.09 0.48 2.44
N LEU A 278 -10.27 -0.47 2.88
CA LEU A 278 -9.23 -0.22 3.88
C LEU A 278 -8.23 0.86 3.42
N LEU A 279 -7.78 0.81 2.16
CA LEU A 279 -6.88 1.82 1.58
C LEU A 279 -7.50 3.23 1.60
N LEU A 280 -8.77 3.35 1.19
CA LEU A 280 -9.47 4.63 1.20
C LEU A 280 -9.64 5.18 2.61
N LEU A 281 -9.92 4.31 3.58
CA LEU A 281 -10.07 4.71 4.97
C LEU A 281 -8.76 5.18 5.59
N VAL A 282 -7.67 4.46 5.34
CA VAL A 282 -6.33 4.89 5.76
C VAL A 282 -5.94 6.20 5.07
N GLY A 283 -6.25 6.35 3.78
CA GLY A 283 -6.01 7.61 3.06
C GLY A 283 -6.79 8.80 3.64
N ILE A 284 -8.06 8.59 4.03
CA ILE A 284 -8.88 9.61 4.69
C ILE A 284 -8.33 9.93 6.09
N ALA A 285 -7.90 8.93 6.84
CA ALA A 285 -7.32 9.14 8.16
C ALA A 285 -6.03 9.97 8.10
N ILE A 286 -5.14 9.67 7.13
CA ILE A 286 -3.93 10.48 6.89
C ILE A 286 -4.29 11.91 6.48
N ALA A 287 -5.28 12.06 5.59
CA ALA A 287 -5.74 13.39 5.18
C ALA A 287 -6.26 14.20 6.38
N TYR A 288 -7.06 13.56 7.24
CA TYR A 288 -7.57 14.19 8.45
C TYR A 288 -6.43 14.61 9.38
N ASP A 289 -5.48 13.72 9.65
CA ASP A 289 -4.32 14.00 10.49
C ASP A 289 -3.50 15.17 9.94
N THR A 290 -3.19 15.14 8.65
CA THR A 290 -2.34 16.16 8.01
C THR A 290 -2.99 17.55 7.96
N PHE A 291 -4.30 17.63 7.70
CA PHE A 291 -4.95 18.92 7.48
C PHE A 291 -5.62 19.51 8.72
N PHE A 292 -6.06 18.68 9.66
CA PHE A 292 -6.81 19.15 10.81
C PHE A 292 -6.03 19.08 12.12
N VAL A 293 -5.16 18.08 12.28
CA VAL A 293 -4.39 17.92 13.52
C VAL A 293 -3.17 18.84 13.55
N GLU A 294 -2.48 18.99 12.41
CA GLU A 294 -1.31 19.86 12.32
C GLU A 294 -1.65 21.34 12.50
N ASP A 295 -2.81 21.78 12.00
CA ASP A 295 -3.30 23.15 12.20
C ASP A 295 -3.74 23.40 13.65
N ILE A 296 -4.38 22.43 14.29
CA ILE A 296 -4.76 22.50 15.73
C ILE A 296 -3.53 22.61 16.63
N ILE A 297 -2.46 21.85 16.33
CA ILE A 297 -1.21 21.91 17.11
C ILE A 297 -0.52 23.27 16.93
N LYS A 298 -0.53 23.86 15.73
CA LYS A 298 0.00 25.21 15.50
C LYS A 298 -0.77 26.28 16.24
N GLU A 299 -2.09 26.20 16.29
CA GLU A 299 -2.95 27.12 17.04
C GLU A 299 -2.72 27.02 18.55
N VAL A 300 -2.58 25.82 19.09
CA VAL A 300 -2.30 25.57 20.51
C VAL A 300 -0.93 26.09 20.93
N ASN A 301 0.10 25.92 20.07
CA ASN A 301 1.45 26.44 20.36
C ASN A 301 1.57 27.98 20.26
N ASN A 302 0.63 28.65 19.56
CA ASN A 302 0.61 30.12 19.48
C ASN A 302 -0.07 30.82 20.67
N GLY A 303 -0.35 30.10 21.76
CA GLY A 303 -0.72 30.71 23.05
C GLY A 303 -2.17 31.20 23.18
N ASN A 304 -3.04 30.91 22.21
CA ASN A 304 -4.46 31.24 22.34
C ASN A 304 -5.22 30.03 22.92
N ASN A 305 -5.31 30.02 24.26
CA ASN A 305 -6.08 29.04 25.05
C ASN A 305 -7.61 29.26 24.98
N GLU A 306 -8.14 29.81 23.91
CA GLU A 306 -9.58 30.05 23.78
C GLU A 306 -10.22 29.09 22.80
N THR A 307 -11.00 28.19 23.40
CA THR A 307 -12.10 27.42 22.78
C THR A 307 -11.75 26.39 21.73
N LEU A 308 -10.94 25.40 22.08
CA LEU A 308 -11.15 24.08 21.50
C LEU A 308 -12.54 23.59 21.93
N GLY A 309 -13.44 23.35 20.99
CA GLY A 309 -14.75 22.79 21.32
C GLY A 309 -14.61 21.50 22.13
N SER A 310 -15.56 21.21 23.02
CA SER A 310 -15.49 20.07 23.95
C SER A 310 -15.20 18.72 23.29
N LEU A 311 -15.58 18.55 22.02
CA LEU A 311 -15.26 17.39 21.19
C LEU A 311 -13.77 17.33 20.80
N ALA A 312 -13.15 18.45 20.43
CA ALA A 312 -11.74 18.47 20.04
C ALA A 312 -10.83 18.25 21.27
N GLN A 313 -11.22 18.78 22.45
CA GLN A 313 -10.53 18.49 23.72
C GLN A 313 -10.66 17.02 24.12
N PHE A 314 -11.84 16.43 23.94
CA PHE A 314 -12.06 15.01 24.21
C PHE A 314 -11.24 14.12 23.26
N VAL A 315 -11.26 14.44 21.97
CA VAL A 315 -10.49 13.72 20.94
C VAL A 315 -8.99 13.84 21.18
N LYS A 316 -8.49 15.04 21.52
CA LYS A 316 -7.10 15.26 21.86
C LYS A 316 -6.70 14.48 23.11
N LYS A 317 -7.51 14.56 24.18
CA LYS A 317 -7.27 13.81 25.41
C LYS A 317 -7.28 12.29 25.16
N LEU A 318 -8.19 11.79 24.32
CA LEU A 318 -8.24 10.37 23.94
C LEU A 318 -7.02 9.97 23.10
N SER A 319 -6.54 10.85 22.22
CA SER A 319 -5.33 10.64 21.43
C SER A 319 -4.07 10.63 22.28
N ASP A 320 -4.00 11.53 23.28
CA ASP A 320 -2.83 11.66 24.16
C ASP A 320 -2.80 10.59 25.25
N ASP A 321 -3.97 10.25 25.85
CA ASP A 321 -4.08 9.26 26.92
C ASP A 321 -3.99 7.82 26.41
N VAL A 322 -4.52 7.54 25.20
CA VAL A 322 -4.59 6.17 24.68
C VAL A 322 -4.45 6.15 23.13
N PRO A 323 -3.28 6.50 22.58
CA PRO A 323 -3.08 6.63 21.12
C PRO A 323 -3.37 5.35 20.35
N VAL A 324 -3.10 4.19 20.95
CA VAL A 324 -3.38 2.88 20.37
C VAL A 324 -4.90 2.62 20.25
N LEU A 325 -5.66 2.98 21.30
CA LEU A 325 -7.11 2.80 21.30
C LEU A 325 -7.79 3.74 20.30
N TYR A 326 -7.27 4.96 20.15
CA TYR A 326 -7.74 5.92 19.16
C TYR A 326 -7.50 5.42 17.72
N GLY A 327 -6.30 4.90 17.44
CA GLY A 327 -5.99 4.27 16.15
C GLY A 327 -6.86 3.03 15.87
N MET A 328 -7.05 2.16 16.87
CA MET A 328 -7.94 1.00 16.75
C MET A 328 -9.42 1.41 16.60
N ALA A 329 -9.88 2.43 17.32
CA ALA A 329 -11.23 2.94 17.19
C ALA A 329 -11.49 3.52 15.80
N SER A 330 -10.52 4.21 15.21
CA SER A 330 -10.61 4.69 13.82
C SER A 330 -10.70 3.54 12.82
N ILE A 331 -9.93 2.46 13.00
CA ILE A 331 -9.99 1.25 12.16
C ILE A 331 -11.34 0.55 12.32
N VAL A 332 -11.83 0.39 13.57
CA VAL A 332 -13.14 -0.23 13.84
C VAL A 332 -14.27 0.62 13.25
N LEU A 333 -14.24 1.94 13.44
CA LEU A 333 -15.19 2.87 12.83
C LEU A 333 -15.16 2.74 11.30
N ALA A 334 -13.99 2.64 10.75
CA ALA A 334 -13.73 2.46 9.34
C ALA A 334 -14.32 1.14 8.80
N LEU A 335 -14.10 0.03 9.49
CA LEU A 335 -14.70 -1.27 9.17
C LEU A 335 -16.22 -1.23 9.27
N VAL A 336 -16.77 -0.59 10.33
CA VAL A 336 -18.21 -0.44 10.53
C VAL A 336 -18.84 0.39 9.41
N LEU A 337 -18.21 1.48 9.01
CA LEU A 337 -18.66 2.32 7.89
C LEU A 337 -18.55 1.58 6.56
N GLY A 338 -17.48 0.83 6.33
CA GLY A 338 -17.29 0.02 5.11
C GLY A 338 -18.32 -1.10 4.98
N VAL A 339 -18.55 -1.85 6.08
CA VAL A 339 -19.60 -2.89 6.13
C VAL A 339 -20.99 -2.25 6.01
N GLY A 340 -21.24 -1.11 6.67
CA GLY A 340 -22.47 -0.36 6.54
C GLY A 340 -22.75 0.06 5.09
N ALA A 341 -21.77 0.60 4.40
CA ALA A 341 -21.88 0.98 2.98
C ALA A 341 -22.16 -0.24 2.08
N ALA A 342 -21.54 -1.39 2.36
CA ALA A 342 -21.80 -2.63 1.63
C ALA A 342 -23.23 -3.15 1.84
N ILE A 343 -23.76 -3.05 3.07
CA ILE A 343 -25.14 -3.44 3.41
C ILE A 343 -26.15 -2.51 2.72
N VAL A 344 -25.95 -1.19 2.79
CA VAL A 344 -26.80 -0.19 2.12
C VAL A 344 -26.84 -0.44 0.61
N ARG A 345 -25.69 -0.73 0.00
CA ARG A 345 -25.61 -1.05 -1.42
C ARG A 345 -26.35 -2.35 -1.78
N LYS A 346 -26.27 -3.39 -0.93
CA LYS A 346 -27.02 -4.63 -1.10
C LYS A 346 -28.52 -4.35 -1.08
N GLN A 347 -29.00 -3.50 -0.17
CA GLN A 347 -30.41 -3.08 -0.09
C GLN A 347 -30.84 -2.31 -1.37
N ILE A 348 -30.02 -1.36 -1.83
CA ILE A 348 -30.28 -0.61 -3.07
C ILE A 348 -30.33 -1.55 -4.28
N SER A 349 -29.45 -2.54 -4.35
CA SER A 349 -29.44 -3.55 -5.43
C SER A 349 -30.73 -4.41 -5.43
N ILE A 350 -31.21 -4.79 -4.25
CA ILE A 350 -32.46 -5.54 -4.09
C ILE A 350 -33.67 -4.69 -4.52
N LEU A 351 -33.71 -3.43 -4.10
CA LEU A 351 -34.75 -2.49 -4.48
C LEU A 351 -34.79 -2.23 -5.99
N ARG A 352 -33.61 -2.03 -6.62
CA ARG A 352 -33.51 -1.89 -8.09
C ARG A 352 -34.04 -3.12 -8.84
N LYS A 353 -33.75 -4.34 -8.33
CA LYS A 353 -34.29 -5.57 -8.93
C LYS A 353 -35.80 -5.68 -8.78
N LYS A 354 -36.36 -5.32 -7.61
CA LYS A 354 -37.83 -5.28 -7.41
C LYS A 354 -38.49 -4.27 -8.33
N TYR A 355 -37.91 -3.07 -8.49
CA TYR A 355 -38.40 -2.04 -9.38
C TYR A 355 -38.38 -2.46 -10.87
N ALA A 356 -37.27 -3.10 -11.29
CA ALA A 356 -37.16 -3.60 -12.65
C ALA A 356 -38.10 -4.79 -12.97
N GLN A 357 -38.54 -5.54 -11.95
CA GLN A 357 -39.52 -6.60 -12.09
C GLN A 357 -40.96 -6.05 -12.09
N SER A 358 -41.25 -4.94 -11.39
CA SER A 358 -42.54 -4.30 -11.40
C SER A 358 -42.86 -3.53 -12.70
N MET A 359 -41.78 -3.08 -13.40
CA MET A 359 -41.90 -2.42 -14.72
C MET A 359 -42.05 -3.40 -15.90
N LYS A 360 -41.87 -4.70 -15.67
CA LYS A 360 -42.05 -5.75 -16.67
C LYS A 360 -43.41 -6.48 -16.56
N LYS A 361 -44.21 -6.15 -15.55
CA LYS A 361 -45.61 -6.53 -15.44
C LYS A 361 -46.50 -5.37 -15.89
#